data_6c82ce48b1c0d9a8f03c6fdcba706d28
#
_entry.id   6c82ce48b1c0d9a8f03c6fdcba706d28
#
_cell.length_a   1.000
_cell.length_b   1.000
_cell.length_c   1.000
_cell.angle_alpha   90.00
_cell.angle_beta   90.00
_cell.angle_gamma   90.00
#
_symmetry.space_group_name_H-M   'P 1'
#
loop_
_entity.id
_entity.type
_entity.pdbx_description
1 polymer ?
#
loop_
_entity_poly.entity_id
_entity_poly.type
_entity_poly.pdbx_seq_one_letter_code
_entity_poly.pdbx_strand_id
1 'polypeptide(L)'
;MKKRNKLLAVLLVMTTGTSLLSGCGRKIAEKEDAETITVYLWSTSLYDKYAPYIQEQLPDINVEFVVGNNDLDFYKFLDENGGLPDIITCCRFSLHDASPLNDSLMDLSTTNEAGAVYDTYLSSFMNEDGSVNWLPVCADAHGFVVNKDLFEKYEIPLPTDYESFVSACQAFDEVGIRGFTADYYYDYTCMETLQGLSASELSSVDGRKWRTTYSDPDNTKREGLDDTVWPEAFERMEQFIQDTGLNQDDLDMNYDDIIEMYQSGKLAMYFSSSAGVKMLQDQGINTTFLPFF
;
A
#
# COMPACT_ATOMS: atom_id res chain seq x y z
N MET A 1 38.02 34.57 8.44
CA MET A 1 37.96 33.29 9.22
C MET A 1 36.64 32.54 9.12
N LYS A 2 35.52 33.14 8.72
CA LYS A 2 34.20 32.44 8.63
C LYS A 2 33.97 31.54 7.38
N LYS A 3 34.71 31.77 6.28
CA LYS A 3 34.57 30.99 5.03
C LYS A 3 35.29 29.63 5.04
N ARG A 4 36.34 29.46 5.84
CA ARG A 4 37.07 28.17 5.95
C ARG A 4 36.32 27.08 6.70
N ASN A 5 35.47 27.45 7.66
CA ASN A 5 34.72 26.48 8.47
C ASN A 5 33.50 25.91 7.75
N LYS A 6 32.96 26.66 6.76
CA LYS A 6 31.87 26.14 5.93
C LYS A 6 32.33 25.08 4.92
N LEU A 7 33.55 25.25 4.37
CA LEU A 7 34.14 24.26 3.45
C LEU A 7 34.47 22.91 4.16
N LEU A 8 34.91 23.00 5.42
CA LEU A 8 35.18 21.79 6.23
C LEU A 8 33.89 21.06 6.63
N ALA A 9 32.81 21.77 6.85
CA ALA A 9 31.51 21.17 7.16
C ALA A 9 30.91 20.44 5.95
N VAL A 10 31.05 21.03 4.74
CA VAL A 10 30.59 20.39 3.49
C VAL A 10 31.43 19.16 3.14
N LEU A 11 32.76 19.22 3.36
CA LEU A 11 33.62 18.04 3.15
C LEU A 11 33.35 16.91 4.17
N LEU A 12 32.94 17.24 5.41
CA LEU A 12 32.62 16.23 6.43
C LEU A 12 31.27 15.56 6.14
N VAL A 13 30.32 16.29 5.56
CA VAL A 13 29.01 15.72 5.15
C VAL A 13 29.18 14.79 3.94
N MET A 14 30.04 15.14 2.96
CA MET A 14 30.31 14.23 1.83
C MET A 14 31.05 12.96 2.23
N THR A 15 31.87 12.96 3.27
CA THR A 15 32.59 11.74 3.71
C THR A 15 31.80 10.90 4.71
N THR A 16 30.79 11.47 5.38
CA THR A 16 29.90 10.72 6.27
C THR A 16 28.64 10.23 5.55
N GLY A 17 28.23 10.85 4.44
CA GLY A 17 27.10 10.43 3.63
C GLY A 17 27.27 9.06 2.97
N THR A 18 28.51 8.70 2.62
CA THR A 18 28.83 7.38 2.04
C THR A 18 28.91 6.23 3.06
N SER A 19 28.96 6.52 4.36
CA SER A 19 29.04 5.48 5.39
C SER A 19 27.70 5.19 6.10
N LEU A 20 26.67 6.00 5.91
CA LEU A 20 25.33 5.75 6.49
C LEU A 20 24.38 5.00 5.53
N LEU A 21 24.76 4.83 4.27
CA LEU A 21 24.02 4.05 3.26
C LEU A 21 24.47 2.59 3.18
N SER A 22 25.20 2.08 4.17
CA SER A 22 25.53 0.64 4.28
C SER A 22 24.31 -0.15 4.79
N GLY A 23 23.12 0.09 4.24
CA GLY A 23 22.07 -0.90 4.19
C GLY A 23 22.55 -2.05 3.32
N CYS A 24 22.27 -3.30 3.67
CA CYS A 24 22.68 -4.53 3.02
C CYS A 24 22.39 -4.57 1.51
N GLY A 25 23.06 -3.75 0.73
CA GLY A 25 23.10 -3.82 -0.72
C GLY A 25 24.08 -4.93 -1.11
N ARG A 26 23.58 -5.99 -1.73
CA ARG A 26 24.40 -6.98 -2.41
C ARG A 26 25.09 -6.27 -3.56
N LYS A 27 26.39 -5.93 -3.44
CA LYS A 27 27.16 -5.36 -4.54
C LYS A 27 27.24 -6.37 -5.69
N ILE A 28 26.64 -6.03 -6.80
CA ILE A 28 26.83 -6.72 -8.07
C ILE A 28 28.06 -6.09 -8.71
N ALA A 29 28.81 -6.87 -9.49
CA ALA A 29 30.04 -6.40 -10.12
C ALA A 29 29.76 -5.15 -10.98
N GLU A 30 30.31 -4.01 -10.57
CA GLU A 30 30.26 -2.77 -11.32
C GLU A 30 30.99 -2.94 -12.67
N LYS A 31 30.40 -2.41 -13.73
CA LYS A 31 31.01 -2.35 -15.05
C LYS A 31 31.79 -1.04 -15.14
N GLU A 32 33.10 -1.14 -15.41
CA GLU A 32 33.92 0.04 -15.68
C GLU A 32 33.31 0.80 -16.88
N ASP A 33 33.15 2.12 -16.75
CA ASP A 33 32.62 3.05 -17.75
C ASP A 33 31.10 2.98 -18.05
N ALA A 34 30.30 2.25 -17.32
CA ALA A 34 28.83 2.28 -17.47
C ALA A 34 28.18 3.38 -16.60
N GLU A 35 27.12 4.00 -17.14
CA GLU A 35 26.28 4.91 -16.37
C GLU A 35 25.65 4.18 -15.19
N THR A 36 25.57 4.83 -14.04
CA THR A 36 24.94 4.27 -12.83
C THR A 36 23.65 5.03 -12.55
N ILE A 37 22.55 4.29 -12.39
CA ILE A 37 21.26 4.81 -11.93
C ILE A 37 20.98 4.28 -10.52
N THR A 38 20.55 5.17 -9.65
CA THR A 38 20.12 4.86 -8.27
C THR A 38 18.62 4.65 -8.21
N VAL A 39 18.18 3.51 -7.66
CA VAL A 39 16.76 3.17 -7.52
C VAL A 39 16.43 2.94 -6.05
N TYR A 40 15.56 3.78 -5.50
CA TYR A 40 15.01 3.58 -4.16
C TYR A 40 13.74 2.71 -4.21
N LEU A 41 13.79 1.59 -3.50
CA LEU A 41 12.67 0.66 -3.36
C LEU A 41 12.10 0.76 -1.94
N TRP A 42 10.79 0.88 -1.83
CA TRP A 42 10.14 1.03 -0.52
C TRP A 42 10.08 -0.27 0.30
N SER A 43 10.37 -1.44 -0.31
CA SER A 43 10.40 -2.70 0.44
C SER A 43 11.43 -3.68 -0.10
N THR A 44 11.91 -4.57 0.77
CA THR A 44 12.81 -5.68 0.40
C THR A 44 12.14 -6.65 -0.59
N SER A 45 10.83 -6.85 -0.49
CA SER A 45 10.10 -7.73 -1.42
C SER A 45 10.12 -7.20 -2.86
N LEU A 46 10.10 -5.88 -3.05
CA LEU A 46 10.29 -5.29 -4.38
C LEU A 46 11.71 -5.53 -4.89
N TYR A 47 12.72 -5.38 -4.03
CA TYR A 47 14.10 -5.65 -4.40
C TYR A 47 14.27 -7.10 -4.87
N ASP A 48 13.83 -8.07 -4.07
CA ASP A 48 13.96 -9.49 -4.37
C ASP A 48 13.26 -9.88 -5.69
N LYS A 49 12.14 -9.22 -5.98
CA LYS A 49 11.33 -9.49 -7.17
C LYS A 49 11.88 -8.80 -8.42
N TYR A 50 12.23 -7.52 -8.34
CA TYR A 50 12.50 -6.70 -9.52
C TYR A 50 13.99 -6.53 -9.84
N ALA A 51 14.88 -6.52 -8.85
CA ALA A 51 16.30 -6.26 -9.11
C ALA A 51 16.95 -7.26 -10.08
N PRO A 52 16.73 -8.59 -9.96
CA PRO A 52 17.30 -9.54 -10.90
C PRO A 52 16.79 -9.31 -12.33
N TYR A 53 15.50 -9.02 -12.48
CA TYR A 53 14.88 -8.77 -13.79
C TYR A 53 15.40 -7.48 -14.45
N ILE A 54 15.46 -6.39 -13.69
CA ILE A 54 15.96 -5.11 -14.19
C ILE A 54 17.42 -5.23 -14.67
N GLN A 55 18.25 -5.94 -13.93
CA GLN A 55 19.65 -6.16 -14.32
C GLN A 55 19.81 -7.00 -15.59
N GLU A 56 18.91 -7.98 -15.79
CA GLU A 56 18.87 -8.78 -17.01
C GLU A 56 18.46 -7.92 -18.22
N GLN A 57 17.47 -7.03 -18.04
CA GLN A 57 16.94 -6.18 -19.12
C GLN A 57 17.85 -4.98 -19.44
N LEU A 58 18.65 -4.53 -18.49
CA LEU A 58 19.54 -3.37 -18.63
C LEU A 58 21.01 -3.78 -18.47
N PRO A 59 21.55 -4.64 -19.39
CA PRO A 59 22.89 -5.19 -19.24
C PRO A 59 24.01 -4.16 -19.36
N ASP A 60 23.76 -2.99 -19.90
CA ASP A 60 24.76 -1.95 -20.16
C ASP A 60 24.71 -0.79 -19.15
N ILE A 61 23.81 -0.85 -18.18
CA ILE A 61 23.63 0.16 -17.13
C ILE A 61 23.95 -0.48 -15.77
N ASN A 62 24.67 0.26 -14.92
CA ASN A 62 24.80 -0.11 -13.52
C ASN A 62 23.57 0.38 -12.76
N VAL A 63 22.85 -0.52 -12.08
CA VAL A 63 21.70 -0.15 -11.27
C VAL A 63 22.03 -0.38 -9.81
N GLU A 64 22.11 0.68 -9.03
CA GLU A 64 22.29 0.63 -7.59
C GLU A 64 20.94 0.71 -6.90
N PHE A 65 20.57 -0.40 -6.21
CA PHE A 65 19.31 -0.47 -5.47
C PHE A 65 19.54 -0.12 -4.01
N VAL A 66 18.72 0.77 -3.50
CA VAL A 66 18.62 1.08 -2.07
C VAL A 66 17.24 0.71 -1.59
N VAL A 67 17.16 -0.15 -0.58
CA VAL A 67 15.91 -0.46 0.12
C VAL A 67 15.83 0.41 1.35
N GLY A 68 14.80 1.23 1.43
CA GLY A 68 14.70 2.19 2.50
C GLY A 68 13.26 2.62 2.80
N ASN A 69 13.15 3.80 3.35
CA ASN A 69 11.88 4.42 3.69
C ASN A 69 11.13 4.87 2.42
N ASN A 70 9.82 4.69 2.40
CA ASN A 70 8.92 5.18 1.35
C ASN A 70 8.18 6.47 1.77
N ASP A 71 8.65 7.11 2.81
CA ASP A 71 8.07 8.34 3.34
C ASP A 71 8.33 9.52 2.39
N LEU A 72 7.26 10.20 1.97
CA LEU A 72 7.38 11.39 1.11
C LEU A 72 8.21 12.50 1.78
N ASP A 73 8.13 12.67 3.08
CA ASP A 73 8.92 13.67 3.80
C ASP A 73 10.42 13.35 3.75
N PHE A 74 10.78 12.07 3.70
CA PHE A 74 12.15 11.66 3.46
C PHE A 74 12.62 12.03 2.04
N TYR A 75 11.80 11.82 1.02
CA TYR A 75 12.15 12.23 -0.35
C TYR A 75 12.23 13.76 -0.51
N LYS A 76 11.31 14.50 0.11
CA LYS A 76 11.39 15.97 0.16
C LYS A 76 12.71 16.44 0.82
N PHE A 77 13.10 15.82 1.92
CA PHE A 77 14.37 16.10 2.57
C PHE A 77 15.56 15.80 1.66
N LEU A 78 15.55 14.69 0.92
CA LEU A 78 16.63 14.37 -0.03
C LEU A 78 16.68 15.37 -1.18
N ASP A 79 15.53 15.77 -1.72
CA ASP A 79 15.41 16.76 -2.79
C ASP A 79 15.97 18.12 -2.38
N GLU A 80 15.58 18.65 -1.24
CA GLU A 80 16.08 19.90 -0.66
C GLU A 80 17.60 19.90 -0.45
N ASN A 81 18.21 18.73 -0.26
CA ASN A 81 19.64 18.57 -0.05
C ASN A 81 20.40 18.11 -1.30
N GLY A 82 19.75 18.02 -2.46
CA GLY A 82 20.35 17.61 -3.73
C GLY A 82 20.78 16.16 -3.77
N GLY A 83 20.09 15.29 -3.03
CA GLY A 83 20.36 13.85 -2.91
C GLY A 83 19.20 12.96 -3.35
N LEU A 84 18.23 13.47 -4.12
CA LEU A 84 17.14 12.65 -4.65
C LEU A 84 17.71 11.60 -5.62
N PRO A 85 17.36 10.30 -5.44
CA PRO A 85 17.74 9.24 -6.35
C PRO A 85 17.14 9.42 -7.75
N ASP A 86 17.72 8.78 -8.76
CA ASP A 86 17.24 8.87 -10.15
C ASP A 86 15.84 8.27 -10.30
N ILE A 87 15.54 7.21 -9.54
CA ILE A 87 14.20 6.60 -9.50
C ILE A 87 13.81 6.38 -8.03
N ILE A 88 12.62 6.85 -7.68
CA ILE A 88 12.02 6.64 -6.37
C ILE A 88 10.72 5.85 -6.49
N THR A 89 10.43 5.00 -5.50
CA THR A 89 9.17 4.28 -5.39
C THR A 89 8.47 4.63 -4.08
N CYS A 90 7.16 4.71 -4.12
CA CYS A 90 6.36 5.01 -2.95
C CYS A 90 5.09 4.16 -2.97
N CYS A 91 4.50 3.93 -1.80
CA CYS A 91 3.16 3.40 -1.67
C CYS A 91 2.33 4.29 -0.75
N ARG A 92 1.02 4.34 -0.98
CA ARG A 92 0.07 5.05 -0.12
C ARG A 92 0.42 6.53 0.09
N PHE A 93 0.26 7.32 -0.96
CA PHE A 93 0.40 8.77 -0.88
C PHE A 93 -0.76 9.45 -1.63
N SER A 94 -1.00 10.73 -1.32
CA SER A 94 -1.87 11.58 -2.14
C SER A 94 -1.02 12.43 -3.08
N LEU A 95 -1.55 12.78 -4.26
CA LEU A 95 -0.88 13.69 -5.17
C LEU A 95 -0.63 15.06 -4.54
N HIS A 96 -1.53 15.51 -3.67
CA HIS A 96 -1.36 16.75 -2.93
C HIS A 96 -0.11 16.70 -2.04
N ASP A 97 0.11 15.61 -1.31
CA ASP A 97 1.28 15.46 -0.44
C ASP A 97 2.57 15.29 -1.24
N ALA A 98 2.48 14.71 -2.45
CA ALA A 98 3.61 14.52 -3.35
C ALA A 98 3.96 15.77 -4.18
N SER A 99 3.03 16.73 -4.30
CA SER A 99 3.19 17.93 -5.17
C SER A 99 4.47 18.75 -4.94
N PRO A 100 5.03 18.86 -3.72
CA PRO A 100 6.31 19.54 -3.54
C PRO A 100 7.50 18.92 -4.29
N LEU A 101 7.39 17.66 -4.71
CA LEU A 101 8.42 16.95 -5.47
C LEU A 101 8.26 17.12 -7.00
N ASN A 102 7.13 17.63 -7.48
CA ASN A 102 6.82 17.67 -8.92
C ASN A 102 7.86 18.42 -9.75
N ASP A 103 8.43 19.51 -9.21
CA ASP A 103 9.46 20.30 -9.90
C ASP A 103 10.78 19.54 -10.10
N SER A 104 11.03 18.52 -9.27
CA SER A 104 12.24 17.68 -9.31
C SER A 104 12.01 16.36 -10.03
N LEU A 105 10.76 16.01 -10.33
CA LEU A 105 10.39 14.76 -11.00
C LEU A 105 10.06 15.02 -12.47
N MET A 106 10.44 14.07 -13.32
CA MET A 106 10.15 14.12 -14.75
C MET A 106 8.64 13.99 -15.00
N ASP A 107 8.11 14.75 -15.95
CA ASP A 107 6.77 14.51 -16.50
C ASP A 107 6.79 13.27 -17.40
N LEU A 108 6.08 12.24 -17.00
CA LEU A 108 5.98 10.95 -17.67
C LEU A 108 4.76 10.84 -18.60
N SER A 109 3.89 11.87 -18.65
CA SER A 109 2.59 11.84 -19.35
C SER A 109 2.68 11.45 -20.83
N THR A 110 3.81 11.71 -21.47
CA THR A 110 4.05 11.43 -22.90
C THR A 110 4.91 10.18 -23.16
N THR A 111 5.24 9.42 -22.12
CA THR A 111 6.03 8.19 -22.25
C THR A 111 5.19 7.01 -22.73
N ASN A 112 5.85 6.01 -23.30
CA ASN A 112 5.20 4.77 -23.69
C ASN A 112 4.65 4.02 -22.48
N GLU A 113 5.31 4.13 -21.34
CA GLU A 113 4.96 3.52 -20.06
C GLU A 113 3.65 4.10 -19.53
N ALA A 114 3.46 5.42 -19.58
CA ALA A 114 2.19 6.04 -19.25
C ALA A 114 1.07 5.58 -20.19
N GLY A 115 1.35 5.48 -21.49
CA GLY A 115 0.40 4.96 -22.49
C GLY A 115 0.04 3.48 -22.32
N ALA A 116 0.81 2.72 -21.53
CA ALA A 116 0.51 1.33 -21.21
C ALA A 116 -0.39 1.17 -19.97
N VAL A 117 -0.56 2.23 -19.18
CA VAL A 117 -1.43 2.23 -17.99
C VAL A 117 -2.87 2.49 -18.40
N TYR A 118 -3.83 1.76 -17.84
CA TYR A 118 -5.26 2.02 -18.08
C TYR A 118 -5.64 3.43 -17.61
N ASP A 119 -6.40 4.15 -18.43
CA ASP A 119 -6.82 5.53 -18.18
C ASP A 119 -7.44 5.75 -16.78
N THR A 120 -8.18 4.76 -16.29
CA THR A 120 -8.81 4.82 -14.95
C THR A 120 -7.76 4.93 -13.83
N TYR A 121 -6.63 4.24 -13.97
CA TYR A 121 -5.55 4.32 -12.98
C TYR A 121 -4.67 5.55 -13.24
N LEU A 122 -4.32 5.81 -14.49
CA LEU A 122 -3.47 6.96 -14.85
C LEU A 122 -4.10 8.28 -14.42
N SER A 123 -5.42 8.45 -14.61
CA SER A 123 -6.13 9.67 -14.21
C SER A 123 -6.06 9.96 -12.70
N SER A 124 -5.84 8.95 -11.86
CA SER A 124 -5.66 9.11 -10.41
C SER A 124 -4.27 9.67 -10.05
N PHE A 125 -3.34 9.68 -11.02
CA PHE A 125 -1.97 10.20 -10.85
C PHE A 125 -1.71 11.43 -11.73
N MET A 126 -2.73 11.97 -12.38
CA MET A 126 -2.64 13.15 -13.23
C MET A 126 -2.80 14.42 -12.40
N ASN A 127 -1.84 15.33 -12.51
CA ASN A 127 -1.92 16.66 -11.92
C ASN A 127 -2.95 17.54 -12.65
N GLU A 128 -3.31 18.69 -12.08
CA GLU A 128 -4.29 19.61 -12.66
C GLU A 128 -3.88 20.14 -14.05
N ASP A 129 -2.58 20.26 -14.31
CA ASP A 129 -2.03 20.70 -15.59
C ASP A 129 -1.91 19.57 -16.63
N GLY A 130 -2.28 18.35 -16.27
CA GLY A 130 -2.21 17.16 -17.10
C GLY A 130 -0.87 16.43 -17.08
N SER A 131 0.11 16.90 -16.33
CA SER A 131 1.38 16.18 -16.12
C SER A 131 1.21 14.96 -15.22
N VAL A 132 2.11 13.97 -15.37
CA VAL A 132 2.14 12.76 -14.58
C VAL A 132 3.55 12.51 -14.07
N ASN A 133 3.79 12.67 -12.78
CA ASN A 133 5.12 12.47 -12.19
C ASN A 133 5.26 11.09 -11.51
N TRP A 134 4.16 10.38 -11.31
CA TRP A 134 4.11 9.08 -10.67
C TRP A 134 3.33 8.09 -11.53
N LEU A 135 3.91 6.92 -11.80
CA LEU A 135 3.23 5.85 -12.53
C LEU A 135 2.88 4.69 -11.59
N PRO A 136 1.64 4.20 -11.62
CA PRO A 136 1.29 2.97 -10.91
C PRO A 136 1.96 1.77 -11.59
N VAL A 137 2.69 0.97 -10.82
CA VAL A 137 3.35 -0.24 -11.33
C VAL A 137 2.62 -1.53 -10.97
N CYS A 138 1.75 -1.49 -9.95
CA CYS A 138 0.88 -2.59 -9.55
C CYS A 138 -0.34 -2.06 -8.81
N ALA A 139 -1.36 -2.90 -8.69
CA ALA A 139 -2.54 -2.63 -7.88
C ALA A 139 -2.91 -3.89 -7.10
N ASP A 140 -3.31 -3.70 -5.85
CA ASP A 140 -3.88 -4.74 -5.01
C ASP A 140 -5.39 -4.50 -4.83
N ALA A 141 -6.14 -5.58 -4.79
CA ALA A 141 -7.52 -5.54 -4.32
C ALA A 141 -7.54 -5.87 -2.82
N HIS A 142 -8.32 -5.13 -2.04
CA HIS A 142 -8.57 -5.41 -0.63
C HIS A 142 -9.88 -6.16 -0.46
N GLY A 143 -9.90 -7.12 0.46
CA GLY A 143 -11.06 -7.99 0.70
C GLY A 143 -10.72 -9.09 1.70
N PHE A 144 -11.32 -10.25 1.52
CA PHE A 144 -11.22 -11.35 2.48
C PHE A 144 -10.37 -12.49 1.94
N VAL A 145 -9.33 -12.86 2.67
CA VAL A 145 -8.53 -14.07 2.44
C VAL A 145 -9.20 -15.23 3.18
N VAL A 146 -9.45 -16.33 2.47
CA VAL A 146 -10.31 -17.43 2.93
C VAL A 146 -9.55 -18.75 2.90
N ASN A 147 -9.52 -19.48 4.02
CA ASN A 147 -8.94 -20.80 4.16
C ASN A 147 -9.89 -21.88 3.64
N LYS A 148 -9.73 -22.29 2.38
CA LYS A 148 -10.60 -23.25 1.72
C LYS A 148 -10.63 -24.62 2.41
N ASP A 149 -9.49 -25.06 2.97
CA ASP A 149 -9.42 -26.36 3.65
C ASP A 149 -10.33 -26.41 4.89
N LEU A 150 -10.49 -25.28 5.61
CA LEU A 150 -11.44 -25.19 6.71
C LEU A 150 -12.88 -25.24 6.22
N PHE A 151 -13.21 -24.52 5.17
CA PHE A 151 -14.55 -24.55 4.57
C PHE A 151 -14.92 -25.95 4.10
N GLU A 152 -14.01 -26.64 3.40
CA GLU A 152 -14.22 -28.03 2.96
C GLU A 152 -14.33 -28.99 4.15
N LYS A 153 -13.47 -28.87 5.16
CA LYS A 153 -13.44 -29.75 6.33
C LYS A 153 -14.71 -29.69 7.15
N TYR A 154 -15.30 -28.50 7.32
CA TYR A 154 -16.49 -28.29 8.12
C TYR A 154 -17.78 -28.23 7.28
N GLU A 155 -17.68 -28.49 5.98
CA GLU A 155 -18.81 -28.48 5.03
C GLU A 155 -19.58 -27.14 5.03
N ILE A 156 -18.85 -26.02 5.26
CA ILE A 156 -19.41 -24.67 5.23
C ILE A 156 -19.24 -24.14 3.80
N PRO A 157 -20.30 -23.61 3.15
CA PRO A 157 -20.20 -23.03 1.81
C PRO A 157 -19.34 -21.77 1.80
N LEU A 158 -18.56 -21.55 0.73
CA LEU A 158 -17.86 -20.29 0.52
C LEU A 158 -18.87 -19.14 0.37
N PRO A 159 -18.64 -17.99 1.03
CA PRO A 159 -19.52 -16.83 0.92
C PRO A 159 -19.61 -16.28 -0.51
N THR A 160 -20.79 -15.84 -0.89
CA THR A 160 -21.08 -15.20 -2.18
C THR A 160 -21.73 -13.81 -2.03
N ASP A 161 -22.14 -13.48 -0.81
CA ASP A 161 -22.76 -12.24 -0.42
C ASP A 161 -22.56 -12.00 1.09
N TYR A 162 -22.96 -10.84 1.58
CA TYR A 162 -22.79 -10.45 2.97
C TYR A 162 -23.50 -11.42 3.96
N GLU A 163 -24.72 -11.85 3.66
CA GLU A 163 -25.48 -12.75 4.53
C GLU A 163 -24.79 -14.11 4.69
N SER A 164 -24.31 -14.68 3.60
CA SER A 164 -23.55 -15.94 3.62
C SER A 164 -22.17 -15.78 4.28
N PHE A 165 -21.54 -14.60 4.19
CA PHE A 165 -20.31 -14.30 4.92
C PHE A 165 -20.52 -14.29 6.43
N VAL A 166 -21.56 -13.60 6.91
CA VAL A 166 -21.94 -13.59 8.33
C VAL A 166 -22.29 -15.00 8.83
N SER A 167 -23.07 -15.75 8.04
CA SER A 167 -23.43 -17.13 8.36
C SER A 167 -22.21 -18.04 8.48
N ALA A 168 -21.21 -17.86 7.62
CA ALA A 168 -19.96 -18.60 7.71
C ALA A 168 -19.15 -18.22 8.96
N CYS A 169 -19.08 -16.94 9.34
CA CYS A 169 -18.44 -16.51 10.58
C CYS A 169 -19.05 -17.23 11.80
N GLN A 170 -20.38 -17.20 11.91
CA GLN A 170 -21.11 -17.83 13.00
C GLN A 170 -20.90 -19.36 13.04
N ALA A 171 -20.96 -20.01 11.87
CA ALA A 171 -20.76 -21.46 11.79
C ALA A 171 -19.36 -21.89 12.22
N PHE A 172 -18.32 -21.10 11.94
CA PHE A 172 -16.97 -21.37 12.42
C PHE A 172 -16.84 -21.13 13.93
N ASP A 173 -17.43 -20.07 14.45
CA ASP A 173 -17.39 -19.78 15.89
C ASP A 173 -18.09 -20.90 16.70
N GLU A 174 -19.17 -21.50 16.18
CA GLU A 174 -19.85 -22.68 16.81
C GLU A 174 -18.95 -23.92 16.93
N VAL A 175 -17.98 -24.09 16.03
CA VAL A 175 -17.01 -25.21 16.07
C VAL A 175 -15.67 -24.81 16.70
N GLY A 176 -15.59 -23.61 17.32
CA GLY A 176 -14.42 -23.14 18.05
C GLY A 176 -13.28 -22.65 17.17
N ILE A 177 -13.58 -22.27 15.94
CA ILE A 177 -12.66 -21.62 15.01
C ILE A 177 -13.10 -20.17 14.84
N ARG A 178 -12.18 -19.21 14.97
CA ARG A 178 -12.51 -17.80 14.70
C ARG A 178 -12.97 -17.65 13.25
N GLY A 179 -14.20 -17.17 13.05
CA GLY A 179 -14.75 -17.00 11.70
C GLY A 179 -14.04 -15.91 10.91
N PHE A 180 -13.88 -14.74 11.54
CA PHE A 180 -13.26 -13.58 10.91
C PHE A 180 -12.54 -12.70 11.93
N THR A 181 -11.40 -12.11 11.53
CA THR A 181 -10.74 -10.97 12.17
C THR A 181 -9.78 -10.28 11.19
N ALA A 182 -9.04 -9.28 11.65
CA ALA A 182 -7.98 -8.60 10.90
C ALA A 182 -6.93 -8.02 11.84
N ASP A 183 -5.85 -7.48 11.27
CA ASP A 183 -4.76 -6.80 11.98
C ASP A 183 -5.17 -5.38 12.41
N TYR A 184 -6.24 -5.30 13.19
CA TYR A 184 -6.82 -4.02 13.63
C TYR A 184 -5.96 -3.25 14.66
N TYR A 185 -4.82 -3.79 15.04
CA TYR A 185 -3.76 -3.02 15.70
C TYR A 185 -3.35 -1.79 14.87
N TYR A 186 -3.49 -1.88 13.55
CA TYR A 186 -3.17 -0.78 12.63
C TYR A 186 -4.45 0.00 12.26
N ASP A 187 -4.43 1.30 12.48
CA ASP A 187 -5.56 2.20 12.18
C ASP A 187 -5.94 2.20 10.69
N TYR A 188 -4.96 2.06 9.80
CA TYR A 188 -5.22 1.97 8.36
C TYR A 188 -6.06 0.74 7.98
N THR A 189 -5.91 -0.40 8.67
CA THR A 189 -6.74 -1.60 8.42
C THR A 189 -8.20 -1.33 8.77
N CYS A 190 -8.48 -0.60 9.86
CA CYS A 190 -9.82 -0.15 10.20
C CYS A 190 -10.42 0.72 9.10
N MET A 191 -9.63 1.68 8.60
CA MET A 191 -10.06 2.59 7.54
C MET A 191 -10.31 1.87 6.21
N GLU A 192 -9.44 0.94 5.83
CA GLU A 192 -9.58 0.16 4.61
C GLU A 192 -10.81 -0.77 4.67
N THR A 193 -11.08 -1.37 5.84
CA THR A 193 -12.30 -2.17 6.06
C THR A 193 -13.54 -1.31 5.91
N LEU A 194 -13.59 -0.13 6.56
CA LEU A 194 -14.69 0.82 6.44
C LEU A 194 -14.92 1.24 4.98
N GLN A 195 -13.85 1.59 4.27
CA GLN A 195 -13.93 1.99 2.86
C GLN A 195 -14.40 0.85 1.96
N GLY A 196 -13.96 -0.37 2.22
CA GLY A 196 -14.38 -1.55 1.46
C GLY A 196 -15.86 -1.86 1.64
N LEU A 197 -16.34 -1.88 2.88
CA LEU A 197 -17.75 -2.09 3.22
C LEU A 197 -18.67 -0.99 2.65
N SER A 198 -18.16 0.23 2.54
CA SER A 198 -18.91 1.41 2.09
C SER A 198 -18.54 1.84 0.66
N ALA A 199 -17.96 0.94 -0.13
CA ALA A 199 -17.49 1.27 -1.46
C ALA A 199 -18.61 1.78 -2.39
N SER A 200 -19.84 1.28 -2.24
CA SER A 200 -21.01 1.73 -3.00
C SER A 200 -21.38 3.17 -2.69
N GLU A 201 -21.44 3.54 -1.41
CA GLU A 201 -21.77 4.87 -0.92
C GLU A 201 -20.68 5.87 -1.30
N LEU A 202 -19.43 5.53 -1.06
CA LEU A 202 -18.27 6.36 -1.39
C LEU A 202 -18.07 6.55 -2.90
N SER A 203 -18.53 5.60 -3.73
CA SER A 203 -18.49 5.68 -5.18
C SER A 203 -19.76 6.29 -5.80
N SER A 204 -20.79 6.57 -5.01
CA SER A 204 -22.00 7.26 -5.44
C SER A 204 -21.72 8.68 -5.93
N VAL A 205 -22.73 9.35 -6.53
CA VAL A 205 -22.61 10.75 -6.94
C VAL A 205 -22.30 11.64 -5.74
N ASP A 206 -22.99 11.42 -4.62
CA ASP A 206 -22.81 12.22 -3.41
C ASP A 206 -21.48 11.93 -2.73
N GLY A 207 -21.04 10.68 -2.68
CA GLY A 207 -19.72 10.31 -2.17
C GLY A 207 -18.57 10.92 -2.97
N ARG A 208 -18.67 10.92 -4.30
CA ARG A 208 -17.69 11.59 -5.16
C ARG A 208 -17.70 13.10 -4.99
N LYS A 209 -18.89 13.70 -4.88
CA LYS A 209 -19.03 15.14 -4.62
C LYS A 209 -18.39 15.50 -3.29
N TRP A 210 -18.67 14.73 -2.22
CA TRP A 210 -18.07 14.94 -0.92
C TRP A 210 -16.53 14.89 -0.99
N ARG A 211 -15.95 13.89 -1.64
CA ARG A 211 -14.47 13.77 -1.77
C ARG A 211 -13.86 14.97 -2.46
N THR A 212 -14.45 15.42 -3.58
CA THR A 212 -13.97 16.59 -4.32
C THR A 212 -14.04 17.85 -3.46
N THR A 213 -15.16 18.07 -2.75
CA THR A 213 -15.34 19.24 -1.90
C THR A 213 -14.43 19.22 -0.67
N TYR A 214 -14.25 18.04 -0.06
CA TYR A 214 -13.40 17.89 1.13
C TYR A 214 -11.92 18.05 0.82
N SER A 215 -11.48 17.58 -0.34
CA SER A 215 -10.07 17.65 -0.78
C SER A 215 -9.70 19.01 -1.38
N ASP A 216 -10.65 19.90 -1.61
CA ASP A 216 -10.41 21.24 -2.13
C ASP A 216 -9.68 22.09 -1.07
N PRO A 217 -8.42 22.49 -1.30
CA PRO A 217 -7.64 23.29 -0.35
C PRO A 217 -8.25 24.68 -0.10
N ASP A 218 -9.01 25.21 -1.06
CA ASP A 218 -9.66 26.51 -0.96
C ASP A 218 -11.01 26.43 -0.23
N ASN A 219 -11.48 25.22 0.06
CA ASN A 219 -12.71 25.01 0.81
C ASN A 219 -12.52 25.29 2.31
N THR A 220 -12.77 26.52 2.70
CA THR A 220 -12.74 26.95 4.11
C THR A 220 -13.94 26.48 4.91
N LYS A 221 -14.97 25.94 4.25
CA LYS A 221 -16.20 25.41 4.85
C LYS A 221 -16.22 23.90 4.68
N ARG A 222 -15.34 23.20 5.38
CA ARG A 222 -15.45 21.74 5.47
C ARG A 222 -16.78 21.41 6.14
N GLU A 223 -17.70 20.86 5.37
CA GLU A 223 -18.96 20.36 5.88
C GLU A 223 -18.67 19.25 6.90
N GLY A 224 -19.49 19.17 7.96
CA GLY A 224 -19.45 18.03 8.86
C GLY A 224 -19.77 16.74 8.10
N LEU A 225 -19.59 15.60 8.74
CA LEU A 225 -19.88 14.29 8.12
C LEU A 225 -21.39 13.99 8.13
N ASP A 226 -22.19 14.69 8.97
CA ASP A 226 -23.59 14.36 9.26
C ASP A 226 -24.53 14.45 8.05
N ASP A 227 -24.29 15.37 7.13
CA ASP A 227 -25.10 15.57 5.92
C ASP A 227 -24.45 14.94 4.67
N THR A 228 -23.64 13.88 4.86
CA THR A 228 -22.89 13.22 3.79
C THR A 228 -23.22 11.71 3.73
N VAL A 229 -22.44 10.93 2.98
CA VAL A 229 -22.56 9.45 2.91
C VAL A 229 -21.94 8.75 4.13
N TRP A 230 -21.25 9.47 5.00
CA TRP A 230 -20.48 8.87 6.10
C TRP A 230 -21.32 8.28 7.24
N PRO A 231 -22.46 8.88 7.66
CA PRO A 231 -23.30 8.23 8.65
C PRO A 231 -23.70 6.81 8.27
N GLU A 232 -24.15 6.61 7.03
CA GLU A 232 -24.49 5.27 6.51
C GLU A 232 -23.29 4.33 6.46
N ALA A 233 -22.11 4.86 6.10
CA ALA A 233 -20.87 4.09 6.12
C ALA A 233 -20.48 3.61 7.53
N PHE A 234 -20.64 4.47 8.54
CA PHE A 234 -20.39 4.12 9.94
C PHE A 234 -21.42 3.12 10.49
N GLU A 235 -22.71 3.29 10.16
CA GLU A 235 -23.75 2.33 10.54
C GLU A 235 -23.46 0.94 9.96
N ARG A 236 -22.99 0.87 8.71
CA ARG A 236 -22.60 -0.37 8.07
C ARG A 236 -21.38 -1.02 8.75
N MET A 237 -20.39 -0.25 9.15
CA MET A 237 -19.24 -0.75 9.92
C MET A 237 -19.68 -1.25 11.30
N GLU A 238 -20.55 -0.53 12.01
CA GLU A 238 -21.09 -0.97 13.29
C GLU A 238 -21.83 -2.30 13.15
N GLN A 239 -22.66 -2.43 12.12
CA GLN A 239 -23.37 -3.68 11.83
C GLN A 239 -22.38 -4.82 11.53
N PHE A 240 -21.36 -4.57 10.72
CA PHE A 240 -20.31 -5.55 10.40
C PHE A 240 -19.60 -6.06 11.67
N ILE A 241 -19.22 -5.15 12.57
CA ILE A 241 -18.59 -5.50 13.85
C ILE A 241 -19.50 -6.43 14.67
N GLN A 242 -20.78 -6.11 14.76
CA GLN A 242 -21.75 -6.92 15.50
C GLN A 242 -21.96 -8.30 14.87
N ASP A 243 -22.14 -8.34 13.55
CA ASP A 243 -22.45 -9.57 12.81
C ASP A 243 -21.28 -10.55 12.76
N THR A 244 -20.05 -10.05 12.73
CA THR A 244 -18.82 -10.87 12.68
C THR A 244 -18.26 -11.22 14.06
N GLY A 245 -18.83 -10.67 15.13
CA GLY A 245 -18.37 -10.91 16.50
C GLY A 245 -17.01 -10.27 16.82
N LEU A 246 -16.59 -9.26 16.05
CA LEU A 246 -15.41 -8.46 16.36
C LEU A 246 -15.58 -7.78 17.72
N ASN A 247 -14.50 -7.70 18.49
CA ASN A 247 -14.53 -7.16 19.85
C ASN A 247 -13.22 -6.44 20.19
N GLN A 248 -13.07 -6.00 21.43
CA GLN A 248 -11.91 -5.20 21.87
C GLN A 248 -10.58 -5.96 21.73
N ASP A 249 -10.57 -7.28 21.87
CA ASP A 249 -9.34 -8.06 21.76
C ASP A 249 -8.80 -8.09 20.32
N ASP A 250 -9.65 -7.89 19.32
CA ASP A 250 -9.24 -7.81 17.90
C ASP A 250 -8.43 -6.53 17.60
N LEU A 251 -8.55 -5.47 18.44
CA LEU A 251 -7.78 -4.24 18.27
C LEU A 251 -6.30 -4.39 18.68
N ASP A 252 -5.95 -5.44 19.40
CA ASP A 252 -4.57 -5.73 19.79
C ASP A 252 -3.89 -6.72 18.83
N MET A 253 -4.63 -7.27 17.86
CA MET A 253 -4.11 -8.21 16.89
C MET A 253 -3.30 -7.51 15.80
N ASN A 254 -2.05 -7.92 15.63
CA ASN A 254 -1.19 -7.50 14.54
C ASN A 254 -1.13 -8.53 13.41
N TYR A 255 -0.44 -8.20 12.33
CA TYR A 255 -0.35 -9.07 11.15
C TYR A 255 0.25 -10.46 11.45
N ASP A 256 1.28 -10.53 12.29
CA ASP A 256 1.94 -11.81 12.62
C ASP A 256 0.98 -12.73 13.41
N ASP A 257 0.20 -12.17 14.35
CA ASP A 257 -0.82 -12.92 15.10
C ASP A 257 -1.88 -13.51 14.16
N ILE A 258 -2.35 -12.71 13.20
CA ILE A 258 -3.35 -13.14 12.19
C ILE A 258 -2.80 -14.29 11.34
N ILE A 259 -1.58 -14.15 10.84
CA ILE A 259 -0.94 -15.18 9.99
C ILE A 259 -0.72 -16.47 10.78
N GLU A 260 -0.29 -16.41 12.04
CA GLU A 260 -0.14 -17.58 12.90
C GLU A 260 -1.48 -18.30 13.12
N MET A 261 -2.55 -17.55 13.44
CA MET A 261 -3.90 -18.10 13.60
C MET A 261 -4.40 -18.77 12.32
N TYR A 262 -4.23 -18.11 11.19
CA TYR A 262 -4.68 -18.59 9.89
C TYR A 262 -3.93 -19.86 9.47
N GLN A 263 -2.61 -19.87 9.56
CA GLN A 263 -1.77 -21.02 9.23
C GLN A 263 -1.97 -22.21 10.16
N SER A 264 -2.29 -21.96 11.43
CA SER A 264 -2.61 -23.02 12.40
C SER A 264 -4.04 -23.55 12.28
N GLY A 265 -4.87 -23.04 11.36
CA GLY A 265 -6.24 -23.44 11.16
C GLY A 265 -7.20 -23.00 12.27
N LYS A 266 -6.85 -21.95 13.00
CA LYS A 266 -7.69 -21.33 14.05
C LYS A 266 -8.50 -20.13 13.57
N LEU A 267 -8.28 -19.69 12.35
CA LEU A 267 -8.93 -18.54 11.71
C LEU A 267 -9.38 -18.95 10.30
N ALA A 268 -10.65 -18.74 10.00
CA ALA A 268 -11.23 -19.15 8.71
C ALA A 268 -11.05 -18.06 7.64
N MET A 269 -11.23 -16.81 8.01
CA MET A 269 -11.17 -15.67 7.10
C MET A 269 -10.50 -14.48 7.78
N TYR A 270 -9.73 -13.68 7.02
CA TYR A 270 -9.22 -12.41 7.51
C TYR A 270 -9.18 -11.36 6.39
N PHE A 271 -9.25 -10.08 6.78
CA PHE A 271 -9.09 -8.98 5.84
C PHE A 271 -7.62 -8.84 5.44
N SER A 272 -7.36 -8.73 4.14
CA SER A 272 -6.04 -8.45 3.60
C SER A 272 -6.10 -8.03 2.12
N SER A 273 -4.94 -7.90 1.48
CA SER A 273 -4.84 -7.64 0.04
C SER A 273 -4.69 -8.93 -0.77
N SER A 274 -4.99 -8.84 -2.06
CA SER A 274 -4.80 -9.93 -3.02
C SER A 274 -3.35 -10.40 -3.14
N ALA A 275 -2.36 -9.57 -2.80
CA ALA A 275 -0.95 -9.95 -2.78
C ALA A 275 -0.67 -11.04 -1.72
N GLY A 276 -1.34 -10.99 -0.56
CA GLY A 276 -1.20 -11.98 0.50
C GLY A 276 -1.62 -13.39 0.09
N VAL A 277 -2.61 -13.52 -0.79
CA VAL A 277 -3.09 -14.82 -1.29
C VAL A 277 -1.99 -15.62 -1.99
N LYS A 278 -1.27 -15.00 -2.90
CA LYS A 278 -0.20 -15.67 -3.63
C LYS A 278 0.91 -16.17 -2.71
N MET A 279 1.28 -15.37 -1.72
CA MET A 279 2.28 -15.73 -0.73
C MET A 279 1.87 -16.99 0.07
N LEU A 280 0.61 -17.08 0.49
CA LEU A 280 0.08 -18.24 1.20
C LEU A 280 -0.03 -19.47 0.31
N GLN A 281 -0.44 -19.31 -0.94
CA GLN A 281 -0.49 -20.41 -1.91
C GLN A 281 0.91 -20.99 -2.20
N ASP A 282 1.93 -20.14 -2.28
CA ASP A 282 3.33 -20.57 -2.46
C ASP A 282 3.86 -21.36 -1.25
N GLN A 283 3.28 -21.14 -0.07
CA GLN A 283 3.53 -21.92 1.15
C GLN A 283 2.68 -23.20 1.23
N GLY A 284 1.87 -23.50 0.22
CA GLY A 284 1.02 -24.70 0.15
C GLY A 284 -0.30 -24.59 0.90
N ILE A 285 -0.72 -23.39 1.28
CA ILE A 285 -2.01 -23.16 1.94
C ILE A 285 -3.09 -22.97 0.87
N ASN A 286 -4.14 -23.80 0.93
CA ASN A 286 -5.26 -23.73 0.00
C ASN A 286 -6.17 -22.55 0.34
N THR A 287 -5.86 -21.41 -0.23
CA THR A 287 -6.53 -20.14 0.05
C THR A 287 -7.13 -19.51 -1.20
N THR A 288 -8.15 -18.70 -1.03
CA THR A 288 -8.76 -17.87 -2.06
C THR A 288 -9.05 -16.46 -1.56
N PHE A 289 -9.47 -15.59 -2.45
CA PHE A 289 -9.79 -14.21 -2.16
C PHE A 289 -11.25 -13.92 -2.52
N LEU A 290 -11.94 -13.22 -1.64
CA LEU A 290 -13.29 -12.71 -1.86
C LEU A 290 -13.30 -11.19 -1.76
N PRO A 291 -14.04 -10.51 -2.63
CA PRO A 291 -14.24 -9.06 -2.52
C PRO A 291 -15.10 -8.72 -1.31
N PHE A 292 -15.21 -7.44 -0.99
CA PHE A 292 -16.31 -6.93 -0.16
C PHE A 292 -17.65 -7.15 -0.89
N PHE A 293 -18.72 -7.40 -0.12
CA PHE A 293 -20.06 -7.71 -0.62
C PHE A 293 -20.98 -6.49 -0.56
#